data_698915e54f12bbdfa03334144219be24
#
_entry.id   698915e54f12bbdfa03334144219be24
#
_cell.length_a   1.000
_cell.length_b   1.000
_cell.length_c   1.000
_cell.angle_alpha   90.00
_cell.angle_beta   90.00
_cell.angle_gamma   90.00
#
_symmetry.space_group_name_H-M   'P 1'
#
loop_
_entity.id
_entity.type
_entity.pdbx_description
1 polymer ?
#
loop_
_entity_poly.entity_id
_entity_poly.type
_entity_poly.pdbx_seq_one_letter_code
_entity_poly.pdbx_strand_id
1 'polypeptide(L)'
;MDQREDLQRSLMSACGSRVVKHLKKHGTVTKAEIAALVDGITVGPFWSRHKVRVQDGNKVAGQVIDFLLDQQYMEPINGGSYRLKK
;
A
#
# COMPACT_ATOMS: atom_id res chain seq x y z
N MET A 1 4.12 -23.94 -0.57
CA MET A 1 3.94 -22.51 -0.33
C MET A 1 2.52 -22.11 -0.66
N ASP A 2 1.85 -21.42 0.22
CA ASP A 2 0.47 -21.02 0.01
C ASP A 2 0.43 -19.86 -0.99
N GLN A 3 -0.34 -20.01 -2.08
CA GLN A 3 -0.49 -18.97 -3.10
C GLN A 3 -1.09 -17.68 -2.51
N ARG A 4 -1.87 -17.79 -1.44
CA ARG A 4 -2.46 -16.63 -0.77
C ARG A 4 -1.39 -15.71 -0.18
N GLU A 5 -0.33 -16.26 0.39
CA GLU A 5 0.75 -15.46 0.96
C GLU A 5 1.49 -14.70 -0.14
N ASP A 6 1.75 -15.35 -1.27
CA ASP A 6 2.42 -14.69 -2.39
C ASP A 6 1.57 -13.56 -2.96
N LEU A 7 0.26 -13.77 -3.11
CA LEU A 7 -0.64 -12.75 -3.59
C LEU A 7 -0.77 -11.60 -2.60
N GLN A 8 -0.79 -11.91 -1.30
CA GLN A 8 -0.84 -10.87 -0.26
C GLN A 8 0.42 -10.02 -0.27
N ARG A 9 1.58 -10.63 -0.40
CA ARG A 9 2.85 -9.90 -0.51
C ARG A 9 2.88 -9.03 -1.76
N SER A 10 2.41 -9.57 -2.88
CA SER A 10 2.34 -8.82 -4.14
C SER A 10 1.41 -7.63 -3.99
N LEU A 11 0.27 -7.81 -3.31
CA LEU A 11 -0.67 -6.73 -3.06
C LEU A 11 -0.04 -5.63 -2.21
N MET A 12 0.62 -6.01 -1.10
CA MET A 12 1.27 -5.03 -0.23
C MET A 12 2.40 -4.30 -0.96
N SER A 13 3.17 -5.03 -1.76
CA SER A 13 4.26 -4.44 -2.55
C SER A 13 3.72 -3.45 -3.58
N ALA A 14 2.65 -3.80 -4.29
CA ALA A 14 2.02 -2.92 -5.27
C ALA A 14 1.44 -1.66 -4.62
N CYS A 15 0.74 -1.85 -3.50
CA CYS A 15 0.17 -0.72 -2.75
C CYS A 15 1.27 0.17 -2.19
N GLY A 16 2.28 -0.43 -1.58
CA GLY A 16 3.40 0.30 -1.01
C GLY A 16 4.17 1.10 -2.05
N SER A 17 4.40 0.50 -3.22
CA SER A 17 5.06 1.18 -4.34
C SER A 17 4.28 2.41 -4.78
N ARG A 18 2.96 2.31 -4.85
CA ARG A 18 2.11 3.43 -5.23
C ARG A 18 2.18 4.56 -4.20
N VAL A 19 2.19 4.22 -2.91
CA VAL A 19 2.30 5.20 -1.83
C VAL A 19 3.67 5.87 -1.85
N VAL A 20 4.75 5.11 -2.01
CA VAL A 20 6.10 5.66 -2.08
C VAL A 20 6.25 6.61 -3.27
N LYS A 21 5.68 6.24 -4.40
CA LYS A 21 5.69 7.09 -5.60
C LYS A 21 4.96 8.41 -5.33
N HIS A 22 3.82 8.36 -4.65
CA HIS A 22 3.09 9.55 -4.24
C HIS A 22 3.93 10.42 -3.30
N LEU A 23 4.60 9.80 -2.32
CA LEU A 23 5.45 10.51 -1.38
C LEU A 23 6.62 11.21 -2.08
N LYS A 24 7.23 10.56 -3.08
CA LYS A 24 8.31 11.17 -3.85
C LYS A 24 7.83 12.39 -4.62
N LYS A 25 6.57 12.37 -5.07
CA LYS A 25 6.00 13.45 -5.85
C LYS A 25 5.48 14.58 -4.97
N HIS A 26 4.84 14.26 -3.85
CA HIS A 26 4.12 15.24 -3.02
C HIS A 26 4.75 15.50 -1.66
N GLY A 27 5.67 14.65 -1.22
CA GLY A 27 6.38 14.82 0.05
C GLY A 27 5.69 14.22 1.26
N THR A 28 4.37 14.27 1.32
CA THR A 28 3.60 13.72 2.44
C THR A 28 2.36 12.99 1.92
N VAL A 29 1.79 12.15 2.78
CA VAL A 29 0.56 11.43 2.47
C VAL A 29 -0.23 11.20 3.76
N THR A 30 -1.56 11.27 3.68
CA THR A 30 -2.45 10.94 4.80
C THR A 30 -3.01 9.53 4.61
N LYS A 31 -3.60 8.98 5.68
CA LYS A 31 -4.26 7.66 5.60
C LYS A 31 -5.39 7.69 4.57
N ALA A 32 -6.16 8.77 4.53
CA ALA A 32 -7.25 8.91 3.55
C ALA A 32 -6.72 8.91 2.11
N GLU A 33 -5.60 9.59 1.89
CA GLU A 33 -4.96 9.59 0.58
C GLU A 33 -4.44 8.20 0.20
N ILE A 34 -3.87 7.48 1.17
CA ILE A 34 -3.41 6.11 0.95
C ILE A 34 -4.59 5.21 0.57
N ALA A 35 -5.70 5.34 1.28
CA ALA A 35 -6.89 4.56 0.97
C ALA A 35 -7.37 4.80 -0.47
N ALA A 36 -7.34 6.05 -0.92
CA ALA A 36 -7.70 6.40 -2.29
C ALA A 36 -6.69 5.85 -3.30
N LEU A 37 -5.40 5.92 -2.96
CA LEU A 37 -4.34 5.44 -3.85
C LEU A 37 -4.39 3.93 -4.08
N VAL A 38 -4.76 3.16 -3.05
CA VAL A 38 -4.77 1.70 -3.14
C VAL A 38 -6.11 1.13 -3.58
N ASP A 39 -7.14 1.94 -3.60
CA ASP A 39 -8.47 1.47 -3.97
C ASP A 39 -8.48 0.95 -5.41
N GLY A 40 -9.02 -0.25 -5.59
CA GLY A 40 -9.12 -0.87 -6.89
C GLY A 40 -7.84 -1.52 -7.42
N ILE A 41 -6.73 -1.47 -6.67
CA ILE A 41 -5.50 -2.16 -7.09
C ILE A 41 -5.79 -3.66 -7.17
N THR A 42 -5.38 -4.28 -8.27
CA THR A 42 -5.54 -5.71 -8.50
C THR A 42 -4.18 -6.32 -8.77
N VAL A 43 -3.89 -7.45 -8.12
CA VAL A 43 -2.66 -8.22 -8.37
C VAL A 43 -3.01 -9.65 -8.72
N GLY A 44 -2.12 -10.30 -9.45
CA GLY A 44 -2.26 -11.68 -9.91
C GLY A 44 -1.96 -11.76 -11.39
N PRO A 45 -1.66 -12.97 -11.88
CA PRO A 45 -1.40 -13.15 -13.31
C PRO A 45 -2.64 -12.75 -14.13
N PHE A 46 -2.44 -12.02 -15.20
CA PHE A 46 -3.55 -11.55 -16.03
C PHE A 46 -4.35 -12.70 -16.67
N TRP A 47 -3.72 -13.88 -16.80
CA TRP A 47 -4.38 -15.07 -17.35
C TRP A 47 -5.17 -15.84 -16.29
N SER A 48 -5.08 -15.47 -15.02
CA SER A 48 -5.72 -16.19 -13.92
C SER A 48 -7.03 -15.52 -13.54
N ARG A 49 -8.01 -16.32 -13.16
CA ARG A 49 -9.27 -15.84 -12.60
C ARG A 49 -9.12 -15.50 -11.10
N HIS A 50 -8.01 -15.94 -10.48
CA HIS A 50 -7.77 -15.75 -9.05
C HIS A 50 -6.92 -14.51 -8.83
N LYS A 51 -7.50 -13.35 -9.07
CA LYS A 51 -6.85 -12.07 -8.80
C LYS A 51 -7.28 -11.54 -7.44
N VAL A 52 -6.34 -10.91 -6.74
CA VAL A 52 -6.64 -10.22 -5.49
C VAL A 52 -6.85 -8.75 -5.78
N ARG A 53 -7.99 -8.22 -5.37
CA ARG A 53 -8.34 -6.83 -5.58
C ARG A 53 -8.61 -6.16 -4.24
N VAL A 54 -8.18 -4.90 -4.10
CA VAL A 54 -8.51 -4.09 -2.94
C VAL A 54 -9.98 -3.71 -3.00
N GLN A 55 -10.78 -4.24 -2.06
CA GLN A 55 -12.20 -3.95 -1.95
C GLN A 55 -12.50 -2.94 -0.86
N ASP A 56 -11.68 -2.91 0.19
CA ASP A 56 -11.81 -1.97 1.30
C ASP A 56 -10.50 -1.20 1.43
N GLY A 57 -10.44 -0.03 0.81
CA GLY A 57 -9.25 0.81 0.81
C GLY A 57 -8.82 1.23 2.20
N ASN A 58 -9.77 1.49 3.12
CA ASN A 58 -9.44 1.90 4.48
C ASN A 58 -8.73 0.80 5.25
N LYS A 59 -9.20 -0.44 5.13
CA LYS A 59 -8.59 -1.59 5.78
C LYS A 59 -7.18 -1.84 5.22
N VAL A 60 -7.06 -1.83 3.90
CA VAL A 60 -5.78 -2.06 3.24
C VAL A 60 -4.81 -0.90 3.52
N ALA A 61 -5.32 0.34 3.61
CA ALA A 61 -4.47 1.49 3.96
C ALA A 61 -3.77 1.26 5.30
N GLY A 62 -4.49 0.76 6.31
CA GLY A 62 -3.88 0.44 7.60
C GLY A 62 -2.78 -0.60 7.47
N GLN A 63 -3.01 -1.65 6.68
CA GLN A 63 -2.04 -2.70 6.43
C GLN A 63 -0.80 -2.18 5.69
N VAL A 64 -1.01 -1.33 4.69
CA VAL A 64 0.07 -0.73 3.91
C VAL A 64 0.91 0.22 4.78
N ILE A 65 0.25 1.01 5.63
CA ILE A 65 0.95 1.89 6.56
C ILE A 65 1.86 1.08 7.48
N ASP A 66 1.32 0.03 8.09
CA ASP A 66 2.10 -0.84 8.97
C ASP A 66 3.28 -1.47 8.22
N PHE A 67 3.04 -1.93 7.00
CA PHE A 67 4.08 -2.51 6.16
C PHE A 67 5.19 -1.51 5.86
N LEU A 68 4.84 -0.30 5.43
CA LEU A 68 5.83 0.71 5.07
C LEU A 68 6.60 1.24 6.28
N LEU A 69 5.94 1.35 7.43
CA LEU A 69 6.61 1.73 8.68
C LEU A 69 7.58 0.64 9.14
N ASP A 70 7.15 -0.62 9.05
CA ASP A 70 7.98 -1.76 9.43
C ASP A 70 9.22 -1.88 8.54
N GLN A 71 9.05 -1.64 7.24
CA GLN A 71 10.16 -1.66 6.29
C GLN A 71 11.00 -0.38 6.30
N GLN A 72 10.62 0.59 7.11
CA GLN A 72 11.31 1.88 7.25
C GLN A 72 11.35 2.70 5.97
N TYR A 73 10.33 2.56 5.12
CA TYR A 73 10.19 3.40 3.92
C TYR A 73 9.61 4.76 4.23
N MET A 74 8.80 4.86 5.28
CA MET A 74 8.20 6.14 5.67
C MET A 74 8.15 6.27 7.19
N GLU A 75 7.89 7.49 7.66
CA GLU A 75 7.78 7.80 9.08
C GLU A 75 6.56 8.68 9.34
N PRO A 76 5.95 8.55 10.53
CA PRO A 76 4.82 9.42 10.87
C PRO A 76 5.29 10.83 11.20
N ILE A 77 4.46 11.80 10.85
CA ILE A 77 4.67 13.19 11.21
C ILE A 77 3.42 13.73 11.89
N ASN A 78 3.50 14.93 12.46
CA ASN A 78 2.37 15.53 13.15
C ASN A 78 1.19 15.74 12.20
N GLY A 79 -0.04 15.61 12.74
CA GLY A 79 -1.24 15.83 11.97
C GLY A 79 -1.80 14.61 11.24
N GLY A 80 -1.30 13.40 11.57
CA GLY A 80 -1.79 12.17 10.98
C GLY A 80 -1.30 11.91 9.56
N SER A 81 -0.19 12.52 9.20
CA SER A 81 0.43 12.33 7.89
C SER A 81 1.70 11.49 8.00
N TYR A 82 2.23 11.11 6.85
CA TYR A 82 3.47 10.33 6.75
C TYR A 82 4.37 10.94 5.69
N ARG A 83 5.67 10.74 5.83
CA ARG A 83 6.66 11.19 4.85
C ARG A 83 7.70 10.10 4.62
N LEU A 84 8.43 10.21 3.51
CA LEU A 84 9.52 9.28 3.25
C LEU A 84 10.57 9.40 4.35
N LYS A 85 11.03 8.26 4.81
CA LYS A 85 12.14 8.19 5.76
C LYS A 85 13.44 8.32 4.98
N LYS A 86 14.26 9.25 5.41
CA LYS A 86 15.59 9.44 4.81
C LYS A 86 16.64 8.61 5.52
#